data_cc175cf5fc7f40496d130a4e14b2b9cf
#
_entry.id   cc175cf5fc7f40496d130a4e14b2b9cf
#
_cell.length_a   1.000
_cell.length_b   1.000
_cell.length_c   1.000
_cell.angle_alpha   90.00
_cell.angle_beta   90.00
_cell.angle_gamma   90.00
#
_symmetry.space_group_name_H-M   'P 1'
#
loop_
_entity.id
_entity.type
_entity.pdbx_description
1 polymer ?
#
loop_
_entity_poly.entity_id
_entity_poly.type
_entity_poly.pdbx_seq_one_letter_code
_entity_poly.pdbx_strand_id
1 'polypeptide(L)'
;TLTVPLTWRGKDGTTVTKNFHFKKGSHIVEIDYQITNNSNQAIPVKSYVRLSRSAIDQANMMMPTFTGGIVYDKTTHTVQKNEFDDWDEFDTQQSTGGWIAMVQQYFIAAWIPNQDESQTFSASSSNNLHKLTNANQQISIGAGSSAILSANQLYLGPKEYGKIEEIAVGLNYTLDYGWLDILADPLSWGIHKINDLINSWGWSIIIIKKGISLFLK
;
A
#
# COMPACT_ATOMS: atom_id res chain seq x y z
N THR A 1 -5.54 -4.88 20.75
CA THR A 1 -4.30 -4.94 19.94
C THR A 1 -3.45 -6.10 20.41
N LEU A 2 -2.90 -6.87 19.48
CA LEU A 2 -1.91 -7.93 19.73
C LEU A 2 -0.58 -7.41 19.20
N THR A 3 0.47 -7.42 20.03
CA THR A 3 1.84 -7.08 19.62
C THR A 3 2.68 -8.36 19.56
N VAL A 4 3.36 -8.55 18.44
CA VAL A 4 4.26 -9.69 18.21
C VAL A 4 5.67 -9.16 17.95
N PRO A 5 6.60 -9.25 18.91
CA PRO A 5 7.98 -8.85 18.74
C PRO A 5 8.80 -9.94 18.07
N LEU A 6 9.63 -9.58 17.11
CA LEU A 6 10.68 -10.43 16.53
C LEU A 6 12.04 -9.79 16.79
N THR A 7 12.91 -10.47 17.52
CA THR A 7 14.20 -9.92 17.92
C THR A 7 15.35 -10.64 17.23
N TRP A 8 16.21 -9.86 16.58
CA TRP A 8 17.49 -10.31 16.05
C TRP A 8 18.66 -9.72 16.88
N ARG A 9 19.70 -10.51 17.03
CA ARG A 9 20.93 -10.10 17.76
C ARG A 9 22.14 -10.30 16.87
N GLY A 10 22.87 -9.22 16.63
CA GLY A 10 24.14 -9.22 15.91
C GLY A 10 25.29 -9.70 16.78
N LYS A 11 26.35 -10.16 16.12
CA LYS A 11 27.60 -10.59 16.81
C LYS A 11 28.34 -9.41 17.44
N ASP A 12 28.10 -8.20 16.99
CA ASP A 12 28.64 -6.94 17.47
C ASP A 12 27.91 -6.37 18.70
N GLY A 13 26.90 -7.08 19.21
CA GLY A 13 26.07 -6.66 20.32
C GLY A 13 24.84 -5.83 19.89
N THR A 14 24.68 -5.52 18.61
CA THR A 14 23.48 -4.83 18.12
C THR A 14 22.25 -5.70 18.30
N THR A 15 21.18 -5.13 18.80
CA THR A 15 19.88 -5.81 18.90
C THR A 15 18.83 -5.03 18.09
N VAL A 16 18.07 -5.74 17.26
CA VAL A 16 16.95 -5.17 16.50
C VAL A 16 15.69 -5.92 16.86
N THR A 17 14.70 -5.23 17.40
CA THR A 17 13.37 -5.78 17.65
C THR A 17 12.39 -5.13 16.69
N LYS A 18 11.75 -5.96 15.86
CA LYS A 18 10.66 -5.57 14.96
C LYS A 18 9.34 -5.94 15.63
N ASN A 19 8.51 -4.95 15.90
CA ASN A 19 7.20 -5.13 16.51
C ASN A 19 6.11 -5.08 15.44
N PHE A 20 5.23 -6.07 15.45
CA PHE A 20 4.02 -6.09 14.63
C PHE A 20 2.81 -5.89 15.53
N HIS A 21 2.01 -4.88 15.25
CA HIS A 21 0.81 -4.53 16.01
C HIS A 21 -0.42 -4.85 15.18
N PHE A 22 -1.20 -5.82 15.63
CA PHE A 22 -2.44 -6.26 15.00
C PHE A 22 -3.65 -5.72 15.78
N LYS A 23 -4.61 -5.14 15.08
CA LYS A 23 -5.90 -4.73 15.64
C LYS A 23 -7.01 -5.61 15.08
N LYS A 24 -7.82 -6.21 15.94
CA LYS A 24 -8.96 -7.03 15.52
C LYS A 24 -9.91 -6.25 14.59
N GLY A 25 -10.26 -6.84 13.45
CA GLY A 25 -11.15 -6.24 12.47
C GLY A 25 -10.49 -5.17 11.58
N SER A 26 -9.16 -5.02 11.64
CA SER A 26 -8.40 -4.11 10.78
C SER A 26 -7.56 -4.90 9.77
N HIS A 27 -7.47 -4.38 8.55
CA HIS A 27 -6.54 -4.86 7.52
C HIS A 27 -5.18 -4.13 7.57
N ILE A 28 -4.99 -3.26 8.58
CA ILE A 28 -3.75 -2.53 8.80
C ILE A 28 -2.94 -3.23 9.88
N VAL A 29 -1.67 -3.45 9.59
CA VAL A 29 -0.64 -3.89 10.55
C VAL A 29 0.35 -2.76 10.73
N GLU A 30 0.50 -2.24 11.94
CA GLU A 30 1.52 -1.25 12.24
C GLU A 30 2.83 -1.95 12.60
N ILE A 31 3.95 -1.41 12.11
CA ILE A 31 5.26 -2.05 12.26
C ILE A 31 6.28 -0.99 12.63
N ASP A 32 6.88 -1.12 13.81
CA ASP A 32 8.00 -0.32 14.26
C ASP A 32 9.25 -1.16 14.52
N TYR A 33 10.39 -0.46 14.66
CA TYR A 33 11.66 -1.10 14.99
C TYR A 33 12.28 -0.40 16.19
N GLN A 34 12.71 -1.18 17.16
CA GLN A 34 13.57 -0.74 18.24
C GLN A 34 14.98 -1.30 17.99
N ILE A 35 15.97 -0.40 17.91
CA ILE A 35 17.35 -0.76 17.66
C ILE A 35 18.19 -0.33 18.85
N THR A 36 18.94 -1.24 19.43
CA THR A 36 19.89 -0.97 20.50
C THR A 36 21.28 -1.31 20.01
N ASN A 37 22.16 -0.32 20.02
CA ASN A 37 23.55 -0.48 19.66
C ASN A 37 24.39 -0.69 20.94
N ASN A 38 24.64 -1.95 21.30
CA ASN A 38 25.50 -2.27 22.44
C ASN A 38 26.98 -2.41 22.06
N SER A 39 27.37 -2.02 20.84
CA SER A 39 28.76 -1.95 20.43
C SER A 39 29.47 -0.68 20.96
N ASN A 40 30.76 -0.62 20.80
CA ASN A 40 31.59 0.50 21.22
C ASN A 40 31.76 1.60 20.13
N GLN A 41 31.07 1.47 19.01
CA GLN A 41 31.11 2.39 17.88
C GLN A 41 29.73 2.78 17.43
N ALA A 42 29.59 3.95 16.80
CA ALA A 42 28.35 4.34 16.14
C ALA A 42 28.08 3.45 14.91
N ILE A 43 26.84 3.03 14.73
CA ILE A 43 26.41 2.21 13.57
C ILE A 43 25.51 3.00 12.64
N PRO A 44 25.72 2.94 11.31
CA PRO A 44 24.78 3.48 10.33
C PRO A 44 23.62 2.52 10.18
N VAL A 45 22.39 3.04 10.22
CA VAL A 45 21.16 2.27 10.06
C VAL A 45 20.30 2.91 8.99
N LYS A 46 19.81 2.10 8.06
CA LYS A 46 18.83 2.50 7.04
C LYS A 46 17.69 1.48 7.03
N SER A 47 16.48 1.91 7.39
CA SER A 47 15.31 1.07 7.29
C SER A 47 14.74 1.11 5.87
N TYR A 48 14.14 0.01 5.46
CA TYR A 48 13.37 -0.07 4.23
C TYR A 48 12.23 -1.07 4.36
N VAL A 49 11.18 -0.85 3.60
CA VAL A 49 10.09 -1.78 3.40
C VAL A 49 9.97 -2.13 1.92
N ARG A 50 9.52 -3.34 1.62
CA ARG A 50 9.46 -3.84 0.26
C ARG A 50 8.21 -4.66 0.03
N LEU A 51 7.56 -4.43 -1.11
CA LEU A 51 6.59 -5.33 -1.71
C LEU A 51 7.28 -6.10 -2.82
N SER A 52 7.02 -7.39 -2.92
CA SER A 52 7.62 -8.24 -3.96
C SER A 52 6.56 -9.18 -4.51
N ARG A 53 6.50 -9.31 -5.83
CA ARG A 53 5.54 -10.17 -6.52
C ARG A 53 6.09 -10.68 -7.85
N SER A 54 5.77 -11.92 -8.20
CA SER A 54 5.95 -12.42 -9.57
C SER A 54 4.82 -11.92 -10.46
N ALA A 55 5.13 -11.57 -11.70
CA ALA A 55 4.11 -11.29 -12.71
C ALA A 55 3.22 -12.50 -12.92
N ILE A 56 1.94 -12.26 -13.10
CA ILE A 56 0.94 -13.28 -13.43
C ILE A 56 0.42 -12.94 -14.82
N ASP A 57 0.49 -13.89 -15.73
CA ASP A 57 -0.10 -13.75 -17.06
C ASP A 57 -1.61 -13.55 -16.97
N GLN A 58 -2.10 -12.42 -17.49
CA GLN A 58 -3.51 -12.05 -17.51
C GLN A 58 -4.17 -12.30 -18.87
N ALA A 59 -3.48 -12.97 -19.80
CA ALA A 59 -3.91 -13.14 -21.21
C ALA A 59 -5.33 -13.74 -21.40
N ASN A 60 -5.93 -14.29 -20.35
CA ASN A 60 -7.26 -14.91 -20.38
C ASN A 60 -8.34 -14.13 -19.61
N MET A 61 -8.09 -12.92 -19.16
CA MET A 61 -9.10 -12.12 -18.47
C MET A 61 -10.02 -11.41 -19.47
N MET A 62 -11.31 -11.67 -19.37
CA MET A 62 -12.34 -11.08 -20.24
C MET A 62 -12.51 -9.56 -20.04
N MET A 63 -12.09 -9.04 -18.90
CA MET A 63 -11.98 -7.61 -18.59
C MET A 63 -10.66 -7.38 -17.86
N PRO A 64 -9.63 -6.82 -18.51
CA PRO A 64 -8.37 -6.52 -17.86
C PRO A 64 -8.58 -5.40 -16.85
N THR A 65 -8.30 -5.68 -15.59
CA THR A 65 -8.19 -4.68 -14.52
C THR A 65 -6.71 -4.41 -14.28
N PHE A 66 -6.36 -3.18 -13.93
CA PHE A 66 -4.98 -2.84 -13.62
C PHE A 66 -4.40 -3.78 -12.54
N THR A 67 -3.29 -4.38 -12.88
CA THR A 67 -2.50 -5.21 -11.98
C THR A 67 -1.03 -4.81 -12.13
N GLY A 68 -0.45 -4.28 -11.05
CA GLY A 68 0.91 -3.73 -11.12
C GLY A 68 1.30 -3.05 -9.84
N GLY A 69 2.25 -2.13 -9.97
CA GLY A 69 2.75 -1.29 -8.90
C GLY A 69 2.24 0.14 -9.01
N ILE A 70 2.05 0.76 -7.86
CA ILE A 70 1.70 2.17 -7.76
C ILE A 70 2.60 2.83 -6.74
N VAL A 71 3.10 4.01 -7.09
CA VAL A 71 3.82 4.91 -6.18
C VAL A 71 3.05 6.23 -6.11
N TYR A 72 2.74 6.68 -4.93
CA TYR A 72 2.16 8.00 -4.67
C TYR A 72 3.18 8.89 -4.00
N ASP A 73 3.49 10.00 -4.63
CA ASP A 73 4.30 11.08 -4.07
C ASP A 73 3.39 12.14 -3.42
N LYS A 74 3.45 12.25 -2.10
CA LYS A 74 2.66 13.23 -1.35
C LYS A 74 3.13 14.67 -1.62
N THR A 75 4.43 14.87 -1.91
CA THR A 75 5.01 16.21 -2.10
C THR A 75 4.51 16.87 -3.37
N THR A 76 4.46 16.11 -4.46
CA THR A 76 4.03 16.59 -5.78
C THR A 76 2.56 16.26 -6.07
N HIS A 77 1.90 15.46 -5.22
CA HIS A 77 0.57 14.91 -5.43
C HIS A 77 0.45 14.11 -6.74
N THR A 78 1.53 13.45 -7.14
CA THR A 78 1.57 12.64 -8.36
C THR A 78 1.46 11.15 -8.06
N VAL A 79 0.88 10.42 -9.01
CA VAL A 79 0.74 8.97 -8.97
C VAL A 79 1.45 8.39 -10.17
N GLN A 80 2.37 7.46 -9.94
CA GLN A 80 2.97 6.65 -10.98
C GLN A 80 2.39 5.24 -10.90
N LYS A 81 1.82 4.75 -12.02
CA LYS A 81 1.23 3.40 -12.14
C LYS A 81 1.93 2.68 -13.28
N ASN A 82 2.51 1.52 -12.99
CA ASN A 82 3.14 0.68 -14.02
C ASN A 82 2.64 -0.75 -13.90
N GLU A 83 2.28 -1.35 -15.03
CA GLU A 83 2.03 -2.78 -15.13
C GLU A 83 3.34 -3.56 -14.97
N PHE A 84 3.27 -4.87 -14.85
CA PHE A 84 4.49 -5.67 -14.68
C PHE A 84 5.39 -5.66 -15.92
N ASP A 85 4.82 -5.49 -17.11
CA ASP A 85 5.56 -5.43 -18.38
C ASP A 85 6.32 -4.10 -18.52
N ASP A 86 5.82 -3.01 -17.91
CA ASP A 86 6.41 -1.68 -17.95
C ASP A 86 7.14 -1.33 -16.64
N TRP A 87 7.59 -2.35 -15.89
CA TRP A 87 8.17 -2.16 -14.56
C TRP A 87 9.45 -1.33 -14.54
N ASP A 88 10.24 -1.42 -15.60
CA ASP A 88 11.51 -0.70 -15.73
C ASP A 88 11.30 0.80 -15.99
N GLU A 89 10.06 1.24 -16.26
CA GLU A 89 9.70 2.64 -16.42
C GLU A 89 9.48 3.37 -15.08
N PHE A 90 9.53 2.65 -13.95
CA PHE A 90 9.46 3.30 -12.65
C PHE A 90 10.71 4.14 -12.37
N ASP A 91 10.50 5.43 -12.17
CA ASP A 91 11.55 6.34 -11.74
C ASP A 91 11.84 6.20 -10.24
N THR A 92 13.13 6.27 -9.88
CA THR A 92 13.51 6.44 -8.48
C THR A 92 13.25 7.88 -8.07
N GLN A 93 12.40 8.07 -7.06
CA GLN A 93 11.97 9.40 -6.61
C GLN A 93 12.10 9.57 -5.11
N GLN A 94 12.33 10.81 -4.67
CA GLN A 94 12.33 11.19 -3.26
C GLN A 94 11.07 12.00 -2.96
N SER A 95 10.42 11.67 -1.85
CA SER A 95 9.24 12.38 -1.37
C SER A 95 9.24 12.49 0.15
N THR A 96 8.53 13.46 0.70
CA THR A 96 8.18 13.50 2.12
C THR A 96 6.79 12.91 2.28
N GLY A 97 6.71 11.73 2.87
CA GLY A 97 5.49 10.93 2.90
C GLY A 97 5.17 10.23 1.58
N GLY A 98 3.89 9.89 1.39
CA GLY A 98 3.44 9.09 0.25
C GLY A 98 3.33 7.60 0.60
N TRP A 99 3.20 6.74 -0.41
CA TRP A 99 3.08 5.31 -0.22
C TRP A 99 3.43 4.53 -1.49
N ILE A 100 3.70 3.23 -1.31
CA ILE A 100 3.87 2.27 -2.41
C ILE A 100 2.82 1.18 -2.28
N ALA A 101 2.29 0.70 -3.40
CA ALA A 101 1.31 -0.39 -3.42
C ALA A 101 1.53 -1.36 -4.57
N MET A 102 1.19 -2.62 -4.34
CA MET A 102 0.97 -3.62 -5.37
C MET A 102 -0.50 -3.99 -5.43
N VAL A 103 -1.07 -3.84 -6.60
CA VAL A 103 -2.51 -3.90 -6.84
C VAL A 103 -2.86 -5.15 -7.63
N GLN A 104 -3.93 -5.80 -7.22
CA GLN A 104 -4.59 -6.90 -7.91
C GLN A 104 -6.04 -6.52 -8.21
N GLN A 105 -6.75 -7.40 -8.90
CA GLN A 105 -8.14 -7.18 -9.27
C GLN A 105 -9.02 -6.75 -8.07
N TYR A 106 -8.93 -7.46 -6.94
CA TYR A 106 -9.79 -7.24 -5.76
C TYR A 106 -9.03 -6.84 -4.51
N PHE A 107 -7.71 -7.00 -4.50
CA PHE A 107 -6.87 -6.81 -3.32
C PHE A 107 -5.73 -5.85 -3.58
N ILE A 108 -5.28 -5.24 -2.51
CA ILE A 108 -4.12 -4.36 -2.50
C ILE A 108 -3.22 -4.69 -1.32
N ALA A 109 -1.92 -4.62 -1.56
CA ALA A 109 -0.91 -4.54 -0.53
C ALA A 109 -0.26 -3.15 -0.61
N ALA A 110 -0.34 -2.35 0.43
CA ALA A 110 0.23 -1.01 0.45
C ALA A 110 1.09 -0.79 1.69
N TRP A 111 2.31 -0.25 1.49
CA TRP A 111 3.15 0.29 2.54
C TRP A 111 2.94 1.79 2.63
N ILE A 112 2.49 2.25 3.78
CA ILE A 112 2.25 3.65 4.12
C ILE A 112 3.24 4.01 5.22
N PRO A 113 4.36 4.66 4.86
CA PRO A 113 5.38 5.06 5.82
C PRO A 113 4.94 6.27 6.66
N ASN A 114 5.78 6.69 7.59
CA ASN A 114 5.59 7.97 8.28
C ASN A 114 5.52 9.11 7.25
N GLN A 115 4.44 9.88 7.31
CA GLN A 115 4.10 10.89 6.31
C GLN A 115 4.88 12.20 6.46
N ASP A 116 5.70 12.32 7.51
CA ASP A 116 6.50 13.51 7.81
C ASP A 116 8.01 13.27 7.59
N GLU A 117 8.38 12.04 7.18
CA GLU A 117 9.76 11.66 6.90
C GLU A 117 10.07 11.65 5.41
N SER A 118 11.30 12.05 5.07
CA SER A 118 11.80 11.94 3.69
C SER A 118 12.15 10.49 3.35
N GLN A 119 11.72 10.06 2.18
CA GLN A 119 11.77 8.68 1.73
C GLN A 119 12.24 8.59 0.29
N THR A 120 12.81 7.45 -0.06
CA THR A 120 13.18 7.12 -1.44
C THR A 120 12.33 5.94 -1.91
N PHE A 121 11.56 6.15 -2.96
CA PHE A 121 10.82 5.10 -3.65
C PHE A 121 11.64 4.60 -4.83
N SER A 122 11.71 3.29 -5.00
CA SER A 122 12.43 2.66 -6.12
C SER A 122 11.76 1.35 -6.52
N ALA A 123 11.87 1.01 -7.81
CA ALA A 123 11.43 -0.26 -8.35
C ALA A 123 12.64 -1.05 -8.88
N SER A 124 12.51 -2.35 -8.92
CA SER A 124 13.46 -3.24 -9.57
C SER A 124 12.79 -4.54 -9.98
N SER A 125 13.25 -5.14 -11.05
CA SER A 125 12.79 -6.45 -11.53
C SER A 125 13.97 -7.39 -11.69
N SER A 126 13.80 -8.66 -11.34
CA SER A 126 14.79 -9.70 -11.54
C SER A 126 14.11 -11.06 -11.51
N ASN A 127 14.36 -11.91 -12.51
CA ASN A 127 13.82 -13.27 -12.60
C ASN A 127 12.29 -13.32 -12.43
N ASN A 128 11.55 -12.47 -13.13
CA ASN A 128 10.11 -12.32 -13.05
C ASN A 128 9.59 -11.92 -11.64
N LEU A 129 10.47 -11.42 -10.77
CA LEU A 129 10.13 -10.92 -9.44
C LEU A 129 10.25 -9.39 -9.44
N HIS A 130 9.11 -8.74 -9.43
CA HIS A 130 8.98 -7.29 -9.37
C HIS A 130 8.95 -6.81 -7.93
N LYS A 131 9.69 -5.75 -7.64
CA LYS A 131 9.91 -5.23 -6.29
C LYS A 131 9.68 -3.73 -6.27
N LEU A 132 8.82 -3.27 -5.36
CA LEU A 132 8.73 -1.86 -4.95
C LEU A 132 9.34 -1.71 -3.58
N THR A 133 10.25 -0.77 -3.43
CA THR A 133 10.97 -0.52 -2.18
C THR A 133 10.76 0.93 -1.78
N ASN A 134 10.45 1.13 -0.51
CA ASN A 134 10.49 2.42 0.15
C ASN A 134 11.59 2.39 1.22
N ALA A 135 12.54 3.30 1.15
CA ALA A 135 13.68 3.39 2.05
C ALA A 135 13.73 4.76 2.73
N ASN A 136 13.91 4.74 4.04
CA ASN A 136 14.12 5.95 4.84
C ASN A 136 15.54 6.48 4.65
N GLN A 137 15.80 7.71 5.13
CA GLN A 137 17.15 8.23 5.22
C GLN A 137 17.97 7.43 6.23
N GLN A 138 19.28 7.36 6.00
CA GLN A 138 20.20 6.73 6.92
C GLN A 138 20.36 7.59 8.17
N ILE A 139 20.29 6.95 9.33
CA ILE A 139 20.59 7.55 10.64
C ILE A 139 21.82 6.90 11.24
N SER A 140 22.46 7.57 12.20
CA SER A 140 23.57 7.01 12.97
C SER A 140 23.14 6.81 14.42
N ILE A 141 23.32 5.59 14.94
CA ILE A 141 23.01 5.25 16.33
C ILE A 141 24.34 5.14 17.09
N GLY A 142 24.55 6.03 18.05
CA GLY A 142 25.76 6.08 18.85
C GLY A 142 26.02 4.81 19.67
N ALA A 143 27.27 4.60 20.10
CA ALA A 143 27.64 3.51 20.98
C ALA A 143 26.81 3.54 22.29
N GLY A 144 26.29 2.40 22.71
CA GLY A 144 25.48 2.27 23.92
C GLY A 144 24.09 2.94 23.84
N SER A 145 23.67 3.40 22.66
CA SER A 145 22.42 4.14 22.46
C SER A 145 21.33 3.26 21.81
N SER A 146 20.08 3.69 21.97
CA SER A 146 18.93 3.07 21.30
C SER A 146 18.18 4.09 20.46
N ALA A 147 17.56 3.62 19.39
CA ALA A 147 16.65 4.39 18.55
C ALA A 147 15.38 3.60 18.27
N ILE A 148 14.25 4.31 18.15
CA ILE A 148 13.00 3.77 17.65
C ILE A 148 12.80 4.39 16.26
N LEU A 149 12.65 3.52 15.25
CA LEU A 149 12.27 3.95 13.91
C LEU A 149 10.75 4.00 13.82
N SER A 150 10.26 5.06 13.19
CA SER A 150 8.83 5.37 13.08
C SER A 150 8.04 4.19 12.53
N ALA A 151 6.83 4.03 13.04
CA ALA A 151 5.92 3.00 12.58
C ALA A 151 5.55 3.19 11.12
N ASN A 152 5.66 2.10 10.35
CA ASN A 152 5.09 2.00 9.02
C ASN A 152 3.78 1.21 9.10
N GLN A 153 2.79 1.59 8.30
CA GLN A 153 1.55 0.87 8.19
C GLN A 153 1.56 0.00 6.94
N LEU A 154 1.27 -1.28 7.11
CA LEU A 154 1.05 -2.22 6.02
C LEU A 154 -0.45 -2.49 5.92
N TYR A 155 -1.07 -2.02 4.86
CA TYR A 155 -2.44 -2.39 4.51
C TYR A 155 -2.42 -3.64 3.63
N LEU A 156 -3.17 -4.67 4.03
CA LEU A 156 -3.39 -5.90 3.27
C LEU A 156 -4.88 -6.20 3.26
N GLY A 157 -5.58 -5.80 2.21
CA GLY A 157 -7.04 -5.91 2.22
C GLY A 157 -7.69 -5.74 0.87
N PRO A 158 -9.03 -5.84 0.84
CA PRO A 158 -9.81 -5.63 -0.36
C PRO A 158 -9.82 -4.15 -0.76
N LYS A 159 -10.07 -3.90 -2.05
CA LYS A 159 -10.30 -2.56 -2.59
C LYS A 159 -11.74 -2.13 -2.27
N GLU A 160 -11.99 -1.69 -1.05
CA GLU A 160 -13.33 -1.25 -0.64
C GLU A 160 -13.55 0.23 -0.94
N TYR A 161 -14.49 0.51 -1.86
CA TYR A 161 -14.90 1.88 -2.18
C TYR A 161 -15.36 2.63 -0.91
N GLY A 162 -14.92 3.89 -0.76
CA GLY A 162 -15.27 4.75 0.37
C GLY A 162 -14.48 4.48 1.67
N LYS A 163 -13.85 3.32 1.82
CA LYS A 163 -13.05 3.01 3.02
C LYS A 163 -11.54 3.17 2.79
N ILE A 164 -11.10 2.93 1.55
CA ILE A 164 -9.67 2.93 1.23
C ILE A 164 -9.06 4.34 1.34
N GLU A 165 -9.85 5.38 1.11
CA GLU A 165 -9.43 6.78 1.24
C GLU A 165 -9.15 7.19 2.69
N GLU A 166 -9.83 6.55 3.66
CA GLU A 166 -9.63 6.80 5.09
C GLU A 166 -8.27 6.25 5.59
N ILE A 167 -7.66 5.34 4.84
CA ILE A 167 -6.42 4.67 5.21
C ILE A 167 -5.21 5.57 4.91
N ALA A 168 -5.16 6.14 3.70
CA ALA A 168 -4.12 7.10 3.31
C ALA A 168 -4.62 7.99 2.17
N VAL A 169 -4.15 9.23 2.17
CA VAL A 169 -4.43 10.20 1.10
C VAL A 169 -3.98 9.63 -0.23
N GLY A 170 -4.86 9.68 -1.22
CA GLY A 170 -4.58 9.21 -2.58
C GLY A 170 -4.64 7.68 -2.75
N LEU A 171 -4.94 6.89 -1.70
CA LEU A 171 -5.02 5.44 -1.84
C LEU A 171 -6.20 5.00 -2.74
N ASN A 172 -7.20 5.86 -2.92
CA ASN A 172 -8.29 5.70 -3.90
C ASN A 172 -7.80 5.60 -5.36
N TYR A 173 -6.62 6.13 -5.69
CA TYR A 173 -6.03 5.93 -7.02
C TYR A 173 -5.73 4.46 -7.36
N THR A 174 -5.79 3.56 -6.37
CA THR A 174 -5.71 2.12 -6.57
C THR A 174 -7.03 1.50 -7.07
N LEU A 175 -8.15 2.24 -6.94
CA LEU A 175 -9.45 1.91 -7.50
C LEU A 175 -9.45 2.41 -8.95
N ASP A 176 -9.08 1.54 -9.87
CA ASP A 176 -8.99 1.88 -11.29
C ASP A 176 -10.00 1.04 -12.06
N TYR A 177 -11.01 1.69 -12.61
CA TYR A 177 -12.01 1.08 -13.50
C TYR A 177 -11.71 1.42 -14.97
N GLY A 178 -10.52 2.01 -15.24
CA GLY A 178 -10.11 2.43 -16.56
C GLY A 178 -11.01 3.53 -17.15
N TRP A 179 -11.22 3.52 -18.46
CA TRP A 179 -12.05 4.52 -19.15
C TRP A 179 -13.53 4.51 -18.72
N LEU A 180 -13.95 3.45 -18.01
CA LEU A 180 -15.31 3.32 -17.48
C LEU A 180 -15.56 4.08 -16.18
N ASP A 181 -14.53 4.72 -15.57
CA ASP A 181 -14.65 5.45 -14.30
C ASP A 181 -15.79 6.46 -14.31
N ILE A 182 -15.94 7.19 -15.43
CA ILE A 182 -17.01 8.18 -15.60
C ILE A 182 -18.42 7.59 -15.40
N LEU A 183 -18.60 6.30 -15.72
CA LEU A 183 -19.88 5.60 -15.56
C LEU A 183 -19.90 4.75 -14.28
N ALA A 184 -18.76 4.19 -13.90
CA ALA A 184 -18.65 3.28 -12.76
C ALA A 184 -18.85 3.99 -11.43
N ASP A 185 -18.29 5.19 -11.26
CA ASP A 185 -18.39 5.96 -10.02
C ASP A 185 -19.83 6.33 -9.65
N PRO A 186 -20.65 6.96 -10.54
CA PRO A 186 -22.04 7.26 -10.22
C PRO A 186 -22.88 5.99 -9.95
N LEU A 187 -22.60 4.91 -10.69
CA LEU A 187 -23.30 3.63 -10.51
C LEU A 187 -22.95 2.98 -9.18
N SER A 188 -21.66 2.95 -8.84
CA SER A 188 -21.16 2.42 -7.59
C SER A 188 -21.74 3.19 -6.41
N TRP A 189 -21.67 4.53 -6.45
CA TRP A 189 -22.28 5.39 -5.43
C TRP A 189 -23.79 5.10 -5.28
N GLY A 190 -24.53 5.00 -6.38
CA GLY A 190 -25.96 4.72 -6.36
C GLY A 190 -26.29 3.36 -5.74
N ILE A 191 -25.52 2.29 -6.10
CA ILE A 191 -25.70 0.95 -5.54
C ILE A 191 -25.47 0.95 -4.02
N HIS A 192 -24.40 1.62 -3.55
CA HIS A 192 -24.09 1.71 -2.12
C HIS A 192 -25.21 2.46 -1.38
N LYS A 193 -25.68 3.59 -1.89
CA LYS A 193 -26.79 4.36 -1.28
C LYS A 193 -28.09 3.56 -1.17
N ILE A 194 -28.41 2.80 -2.21
CA ILE A 194 -29.59 1.92 -2.17
C ILE A 194 -29.37 0.78 -1.19
N ASN A 195 -28.16 0.20 -1.16
CA ASN A 195 -27.83 -0.87 -0.21
C ASN A 195 -27.89 -0.41 1.25
N ASP A 196 -27.47 0.82 1.55
CA ASP A 196 -27.57 1.42 2.89
C ASP A 196 -29.02 1.52 3.37
N LEU A 197 -29.98 1.70 2.43
CA LEU A 197 -31.42 1.78 2.73
C LEU A 197 -32.07 0.42 2.87
N ILE A 198 -31.73 -0.53 1.99
CA ILE A 198 -32.42 -1.81 1.84
C ILE A 198 -31.69 -2.97 2.50
N ASN A 199 -30.39 -2.78 2.80
CA ASN A 199 -29.47 -3.79 3.33
C ASN A 199 -29.46 -5.10 2.52
N SER A 200 -29.50 -4.97 1.18
CA SER A 200 -29.52 -6.10 0.25
C SER A 200 -28.87 -5.74 -1.09
N TRP A 201 -27.69 -6.26 -1.34
CA TRP A 201 -26.95 -6.04 -2.59
C TRP A 201 -27.73 -6.47 -3.84
N GLY A 202 -28.44 -7.61 -3.77
CA GLY A 202 -29.23 -8.12 -4.90
C GLY A 202 -30.32 -7.16 -5.33
N TRP A 203 -31.11 -6.65 -4.39
CA TRP A 203 -32.17 -5.67 -4.68
C TRP A 203 -31.59 -4.33 -5.15
N SER A 204 -30.48 -3.89 -4.59
CA SER A 204 -29.82 -2.65 -5.00
C SER A 204 -29.42 -2.68 -6.47
N ILE A 205 -28.85 -3.79 -6.94
CA ILE A 205 -28.49 -4.00 -8.35
C ILE A 205 -29.72 -4.01 -9.26
N ILE A 206 -30.80 -4.69 -8.85
CA ILE A 206 -32.04 -4.76 -9.65
C ILE A 206 -32.67 -3.37 -9.78
N ILE A 207 -32.72 -2.58 -8.72
CA ILE A 207 -33.31 -1.23 -8.73
C ILE A 207 -32.52 -0.31 -9.64
N ILE A 208 -31.19 -0.29 -9.52
CA ILE A 208 -30.34 0.53 -10.40
C ILE A 208 -30.50 0.12 -11.87
N LYS A 209 -30.44 -1.17 -12.17
CA LYS A 209 -30.64 -1.67 -13.52
C LYS A 209 -31.98 -1.22 -14.10
N LYS A 210 -33.06 -1.26 -13.29
CA LYS A 210 -34.40 -0.84 -13.72
C LYS A 210 -34.47 0.68 -13.94
N GLY A 211 -33.83 1.47 -13.06
CA GLY A 211 -33.72 2.93 -13.21
C GLY A 211 -33.01 3.32 -14.50
N ILE A 212 -31.87 2.73 -14.78
CA ILE A 212 -31.09 2.98 -16.02
C ILE A 212 -31.91 2.57 -17.26
N SER A 213 -32.57 1.43 -17.23
CA SER A 213 -33.42 0.97 -18.34
C SER A 213 -34.60 1.88 -18.62
N LEU A 214 -35.13 2.57 -17.61
CA LEU A 214 -36.21 3.58 -17.78
C LEU A 214 -35.66 4.91 -18.33
N PHE A 215 -34.42 5.26 -17.99
CA PHE A 215 -33.79 6.51 -18.45
C PHE A 215 -33.27 6.42 -19.89
N LEU A 216 -32.95 5.22 -20.37
CA LEU A 216 -32.45 4.97 -21.73
C LEU A 216 -33.57 4.66 -22.75
N LYS A 217 -34.85 4.70 -22.34
CA LYS A 217 -36.01 4.65 -23.21
C LYS A 217 -36.53 6.03 -23.54
#